data_f5cddc899122d7bd6f1ed6379473f0ce
#
_entry.id   f5cddc899122d7bd6f1ed6379473f0ce
#
_cell.length_a   1.000
_cell.length_b   1.000
_cell.length_c   1.000
_cell.angle_alpha   90.00
_cell.angle_beta   90.00
_cell.angle_gamma   90.00
#
_symmetry.space_group_name_H-M   'P 1'
#
loop_
_entity.id
_entity.type
_entity.pdbx_description
1 polymer ?
#
loop_
_entity_poly.entity_id
_entity_poly.type
_entity_poly.pdbx_seq_one_letter_code
_entity_poly.pdbx_strand_id
1 'polypeptide(L)'
;MEERKKTAREIIEGYQGPPVRIMEVCGTHTHEIFRLGIRKLLPPQVELISGPGCPVCVTPVGFIDEAVYLALEKQVTICTFGDLVRVPGTKKSLADARAEGARIRIVYSPADAEKYAKEHPKEQVVFLSVGFETTTPAGCLSVKKAGEDGLSNYSLLVANKTMPQAYQALKGSADVFLYPGHVNAITGTALCEQMAEEGISGVVAGFTAKELLTALAVALVRFQEGKPFFVNCYPRVVKSEGSPEAQKLIEELMEPCDSEWRGLGVIPGSGLVLRKEWEAFDARKKYAVPPIQGRPNPACRCGDVLQGKCRPSDCKVFGKVCTPQHPVGACMVSNEGACSAYFMYGN
;
A
#
# COMPACT_ATOMS: atom_id res chain seq x y z
N MET A 1 46.58 13.92 -0.32
CA MET A 1 45.48 14.07 0.67
C MET A 1 44.33 13.29 0.08
N GLU A 2 43.96 12.17 0.69
CA GLU A 2 42.71 11.47 0.34
C GLU A 2 41.55 12.40 0.66
N GLU A 3 40.75 12.77 -0.34
CA GLU A 3 39.50 13.49 -0.11
C GLU A 3 38.59 12.62 0.76
N ARG A 4 38.28 13.10 1.95
CA ARG A 4 37.35 12.46 2.86
C ARG A 4 36.00 12.28 2.13
N LYS A 5 35.55 11.05 1.90
CA LYS A 5 34.24 10.76 1.30
C LYS A 5 33.13 11.38 2.15
N LYS A 6 32.29 12.19 1.53
CA LYS A 6 31.12 12.79 2.18
C LYS A 6 30.15 11.72 2.65
N THR A 7 29.58 11.88 3.83
CA THR A 7 28.49 11.03 4.33
C THR A 7 27.21 11.32 3.56
N ALA A 8 26.24 10.39 3.60
CA ALA A 8 24.93 10.59 2.97
C ALA A 8 24.23 11.87 3.50
N ARG A 9 24.35 12.15 4.79
CA ARG A 9 23.82 13.36 5.40
C ARG A 9 24.49 14.63 4.85
N GLU A 10 25.82 14.67 4.77
CA GLU A 10 26.56 15.80 4.21
C GLU A 10 26.23 16.04 2.72
N ILE A 11 25.92 14.97 1.96
CA ILE A 11 25.48 15.08 0.56
C ILE A 11 24.08 15.72 0.50
N ILE A 12 23.14 15.30 1.35
CA ILE A 12 21.78 15.82 1.37
C ILE A 12 21.78 17.29 1.81
N GLU A 13 22.38 17.61 2.95
CA GLU A 13 22.43 18.96 3.50
C GLU A 13 23.19 19.94 2.58
N GLY A 14 24.20 19.45 1.86
CA GLY A 14 25.02 20.23 0.92
C GLY A 14 24.51 20.22 -0.52
N TYR A 15 23.32 19.72 -0.80
CA TYR A 15 22.79 19.68 -2.16
C TYR A 15 22.55 21.08 -2.73
N GLN A 16 23.14 21.37 -3.88
CA GLN A 16 23.04 22.63 -4.61
C GLN A 16 22.51 22.45 -6.06
N GLY A 17 21.92 21.27 -6.33
CA GLY A 17 21.34 20.96 -7.64
C GLY A 17 19.99 21.66 -7.88
N PRO A 18 19.37 21.40 -9.03
CA PRO A 18 18.04 21.92 -9.35
C PRO A 18 16.98 21.44 -8.36
N PRO A 19 15.83 22.15 -8.25
CA PRO A 19 14.70 21.69 -7.47
C PRO A 19 14.31 20.25 -7.86
N VAL A 20 14.06 19.39 -6.88
CA VAL A 20 13.71 17.99 -7.08
C VAL A 20 12.57 17.56 -6.15
N ARG A 21 11.59 16.86 -6.72
CA ARG A 21 10.49 16.24 -6.01
C ARG A 21 10.71 14.72 -5.98
N ILE A 22 10.85 14.17 -4.78
CA ILE A 22 11.03 12.72 -4.58
C ILE A 22 9.75 12.17 -3.95
N MET A 23 9.11 11.19 -4.60
CA MET A 23 7.88 10.58 -4.10
C MET A 23 8.16 9.27 -3.39
N GLU A 24 7.77 9.21 -2.12
CA GLU A 24 7.75 7.98 -1.33
C GLU A 24 6.55 7.13 -1.76
N VAL A 25 6.77 6.02 -2.44
CA VAL A 25 5.69 5.11 -2.85
C VAL A 25 5.63 3.88 -1.93
N CYS A 26 5.85 4.11 -0.63
CA CYS A 26 5.81 3.12 0.43
C CYS A 26 5.33 3.76 1.74
N GLY A 27 4.28 3.22 2.35
CA GLY A 27 3.76 3.75 3.60
C GLY A 27 4.75 3.64 4.76
N THR A 28 5.52 2.56 4.83
CA THR A 28 6.59 2.39 5.83
C THR A 28 7.70 3.44 5.63
N HIS A 29 8.09 3.77 4.39
CA HIS A 29 9.04 4.85 4.13
C HIS A 29 8.49 6.19 4.63
N THR A 30 7.24 6.52 4.30
CA THR A 30 6.59 7.75 4.77
C THR A 30 6.61 7.83 6.30
N HIS A 31 6.19 6.77 6.98
CA HIS A 31 6.20 6.70 8.44
C HIS A 31 7.62 6.92 9.01
N GLU A 32 8.61 6.16 8.54
CA GLU A 32 9.99 6.23 9.05
C GLU A 32 10.66 7.57 8.75
N ILE A 33 10.46 8.15 7.58
CA ILE A 33 10.99 9.46 7.19
C ILE A 33 10.45 10.56 8.13
N PHE A 34 9.17 10.51 8.48
CA PHE A 34 8.60 11.42 9.48
C PHE A 34 9.12 11.15 10.88
N ARG A 35 9.08 9.89 11.34
CA ARG A 35 9.52 9.48 12.67
C ARG A 35 10.99 9.83 12.96
N LEU A 36 11.84 9.65 11.96
CA LEU A 36 13.29 9.94 12.04
C LEU A 36 13.63 11.42 11.79
N GLY A 37 12.64 12.26 11.47
CA GLY A 37 12.85 13.68 11.20
C GLY A 37 13.70 13.97 9.95
N ILE A 38 13.78 13.04 9.00
CA ILE A 38 14.62 13.16 7.78
C ILE A 38 14.24 14.40 6.98
N ARG A 39 12.95 14.76 6.94
CA ARG A 39 12.47 15.97 6.22
C ARG A 39 13.12 17.27 6.72
N LYS A 40 13.56 17.32 8.00
CA LYS A 40 14.24 18.50 8.59
C LYS A 40 15.68 18.66 8.13
N LEU A 41 16.26 17.62 7.52
CA LEU A 41 17.64 17.65 6.96
C LEU A 41 17.67 18.12 5.50
N LEU A 42 16.51 18.24 4.85
CA LEU A 42 16.42 18.52 3.42
C LEU A 42 16.58 20.03 3.19
N PRO A 43 17.42 20.42 2.20
CA PRO A 43 17.49 21.82 1.79
C PRO A 43 16.20 22.21 1.03
N PRO A 44 15.89 23.53 0.92
CA PRO A 44 14.61 24.02 0.38
C PRO A 44 14.24 23.53 -1.01
N GLN A 45 15.23 23.19 -1.85
CA GLN A 45 15.03 22.70 -3.22
C GLN A 45 14.71 21.21 -3.29
N VAL A 46 14.76 20.47 -2.17
CA VAL A 46 14.41 19.05 -2.12
C VAL A 46 13.06 18.85 -1.43
N GLU A 47 12.06 18.42 -2.16
CA GLU A 47 10.74 18.14 -1.64
C GLU A 47 10.48 16.62 -1.60
N LEU A 48 10.13 16.09 -0.42
CA LEU A 48 9.59 14.75 -0.28
C LEU A 48 8.06 14.79 -0.35
N ILE A 49 7.48 13.90 -1.15
CA ILE A 49 6.04 13.78 -1.37
C ILE A 49 5.61 12.38 -0.98
N SER A 50 4.55 12.28 -0.19
CA SER A 50 3.96 10.97 0.13
C SER A 50 3.03 10.52 -1.01
N GLY A 51 3.34 9.38 -1.59
CA GLY A 51 2.57 8.76 -2.67
C GLY A 51 1.67 7.59 -2.18
N PRO A 52 1.11 6.79 -3.11
CA PRO A 52 0.13 5.73 -2.81
C PRO A 52 0.76 4.43 -2.28
N GLY A 53 1.64 4.53 -1.29
CA GLY A 53 2.42 3.41 -0.75
C GLY A 53 1.76 2.62 0.39
N CYS A 54 0.57 3.00 0.84
CA CYS A 54 -0.16 2.30 1.89
C CYS A 54 -1.38 1.56 1.28
N PRO A 55 -1.45 0.21 1.36
CA PRO A 55 -2.54 -0.54 0.73
C PRO A 55 -3.91 -0.21 1.32
N VAL A 56 -4.00 0.07 2.61
CA VAL A 56 -5.25 0.52 3.27
C VAL A 56 -5.71 1.86 2.70
N CYS A 57 -4.76 2.77 2.47
CA CYS A 57 -5.06 4.13 2.01
C CYS A 57 -5.60 4.15 0.57
N VAL A 58 -5.11 3.26 -0.29
CA VAL A 58 -5.50 3.17 -1.70
C VAL A 58 -6.69 2.25 -1.96
N THR A 59 -7.14 1.50 -0.95
CA THR A 59 -8.33 0.64 -1.07
C THR A 59 -9.58 1.50 -1.26
N PRO A 60 -10.41 1.26 -2.30
CA PRO A 60 -11.59 2.06 -2.58
C PRO A 60 -12.65 1.95 -1.48
N VAL A 61 -13.51 2.97 -1.38
CA VAL A 61 -14.60 2.99 -0.39
C VAL A 61 -15.56 1.84 -0.60
N GLY A 62 -15.86 1.51 -1.88
CA GLY A 62 -16.76 0.41 -2.24
C GLY A 62 -16.34 -0.94 -1.66
N PHE A 63 -15.04 -1.20 -1.54
CA PHE A 63 -14.54 -2.42 -0.89
C PHE A 63 -14.93 -2.51 0.60
N ILE A 64 -14.92 -1.39 1.32
CA ILE A 64 -15.39 -1.36 2.71
C ILE A 64 -16.89 -1.59 2.76
N ASP A 65 -17.64 -0.99 1.82
CA ASP A 65 -19.09 -1.20 1.73
C ASP A 65 -19.43 -2.66 1.39
N GLU A 66 -18.67 -3.33 0.50
CA GLU A 66 -18.80 -4.77 0.22
C GLU A 66 -18.53 -5.61 1.48
N ALA A 67 -17.51 -5.28 2.25
CA ALA A 67 -17.19 -5.98 3.49
C ALA A 67 -18.29 -5.80 4.55
N VAL A 68 -18.86 -4.59 4.68
CA VAL A 68 -20.01 -4.29 5.55
C VAL A 68 -21.25 -5.07 5.10
N TYR A 69 -21.52 -5.10 3.78
CA TYR A 69 -22.63 -5.88 3.21
C TYR A 69 -22.49 -7.37 3.53
N LEU A 70 -21.31 -7.94 3.33
CA LEU A 70 -21.04 -9.34 3.68
C LEU A 70 -21.27 -9.62 5.17
N ALA A 71 -20.83 -8.71 6.03
CA ALA A 71 -20.96 -8.86 7.48
C ALA A 71 -22.40 -8.80 7.97
N LEU A 72 -23.18 -7.83 7.48
CA LEU A 72 -24.55 -7.57 7.95
C LEU A 72 -25.60 -8.37 7.19
N GLU A 73 -25.55 -8.39 5.86
CA GLU A 73 -26.60 -9.01 5.03
C GLU A 73 -26.36 -10.50 4.80
N LYS A 74 -25.10 -10.93 4.65
CA LYS A 74 -24.74 -12.34 4.48
C LYS A 74 -24.36 -13.02 5.79
N GLN A 75 -24.26 -12.24 6.87
CA GLN A 75 -23.95 -12.71 8.22
C GLN A 75 -22.69 -13.59 8.30
N VAL A 76 -21.71 -13.31 7.43
CA VAL A 76 -20.41 -13.98 7.46
C VAL A 76 -19.52 -13.39 8.55
N THR A 77 -18.59 -14.18 9.06
CA THR A 77 -17.54 -13.68 9.93
C THR A 77 -16.45 -13.03 9.08
N ILE A 78 -16.26 -11.72 9.22
CA ILE A 78 -15.18 -10.99 8.55
C ILE A 78 -13.91 -11.10 9.39
N CYS A 79 -12.85 -11.66 8.81
CA CYS A 79 -11.50 -11.63 9.34
C CYS A 79 -10.69 -10.54 8.63
N THR A 80 -10.02 -9.67 9.38
CA THR A 80 -9.31 -8.52 8.78
C THR A 80 -8.16 -8.04 9.65
N PHE A 81 -7.24 -7.30 9.05
CA PHE A 81 -6.23 -6.54 9.80
C PHE A 81 -6.88 -5.38 10.56
N GLY A 82 -6.31 -5.04 11.72
CA GLY A 82 -6.90 -4.06 12.64
C GLY A 82 -7.16 -2.69 12.03
N ASP A 83 -6.30 -2.22 11.14
CA ASP A 83 -6.43 -0.92 10.49
C ASP A 83 -7.74 -0.81 9.69
N LEU A 84 -8.13 -1.87 8.95
CA LEU A 84 -9.33 -1.85 8.11
C LEU A 84 -10.62 -1.68 8.90
N VAL A 85 -10.65 -2.07 10.18
CA VAL A 85 -11.87 -2.01 11.01
C VAL A 85 -12.43 -0.59 11.12
N ARG A 86 -11.55 0.42 11.15
CA ARG A 86 -11.93 1.83 11.31
C ARG A 86 -11.95 2.64 10.01
N VAL A 87 -11.62 2.02 8.87
CA VAL A 87 -11.67 2.71 7.58
C VAL A 87 -13.12 3.06 7.24
N PRO A 88 -13.42 4.34 6.96
CA PRO A 88 -14.77 4.74 6.61
C PRO A 88 -15.20 4.15 5.26
N GLY A 89 -16.35 3.49 5.23
CA GLY A 89 -17.13 3.23 4.04
C GLY A 89 -17.99 4.44 3.63
N THR A 90 -18.94 4.25 2.73
CA THR A 90 -19.89 5.30 2.32
C THR A 90 -20.79 5.75 3.49
N LYS A 91 -21.25 4.82 4.29
CA LYS A 91 -22.15 5.08 5.42
C LYS A 91 -21.61 4.53 6.74
N LYS A 92 -20.91 3.40 6.70
CA LYS A 92 -20.47 2.66 7.86
C LYS A 92 -19.06 2.14 7.66
N SER A 93 -18.32 2.05 8.75
CA SER A 93 -17.09 1.25 8.86
C SER A 93 -17.42 -0.17 9.34
N LEU A 94 -16.43 -1.05 9.36
CA LEU A 94 -16.57 -2.35 10.01
C LEU A 94 -16.74 -2.23 11.54
N ALA A 95 -16.22 -1.15 12.15
CA ALA A 95 -16.45 -0.85 13.56
C ALA A 95 -17.94 -0.57 13.83
N ASP A 96 -18.58 0.20 12.96
CA ASP A 96 -20.02 0.48 13.04
C ASP A 96 -20.85 -0.80 12.82
N ALA A 97 -20.51 -1.60 11.82
CA ALA A 97 -21.15 -2.89 11.57
C ALA A 97 -21.02 -3.84 12.78
N ARG A 98 -19.86 -3.85 13.44
CA ARG A 98 -19.64 -4.63 14.67
C ARG A 98 -20.55 -4.17 15.81
N ALA A 99 -20.76 -2.86 15.97
CA ALA A 99 -21.68 -2.31 16.95
C ALA A 99 -23.15 -2.71 16.68
N GLU A 100 -23.50 -3.00 15.42
CA GLU A 100 -24.79 -3.52 14.98
C GLU A 100 -24.90 -5.06 15.06
N GLY A 101 -23.89 -5.74 15.61
CA GLY A 101 -23.90 -7.18 15.83
C GLY A 101 -23.17 -8.02 14.78
N ALA A 102 -22.50 -7.39 13.78
CA ALA A 102 -21.69 -8.13 12.82
C ALA A 102 -20.48 -8.81 13.48
N ARG A 103 -20.13 -10.00 12.99
CA ARG A 103 -18.98 -10.76 13.47
C ARG A 103 -17.71 -10.28 12.76
N ILE A 104 -16.95 -9.40 13.41
CA ILE A 104 -15.68 -8.85 12.91
C ILE A 104 -14.55 -9.35 13.80
N ARG A 105 -13.60 -10.06 13.21
CA ARG A 105 -12.44 -10.64 13.88
C ARG A 105 -11.15 -10.02 13.37
N ILE A 106 -10.36 -9.45 14.28
CA ILE A 106 -9.03 -8.96 13.96
C ILE A 106 -8.06 -10.13 13.96
N VAL A 107 -7.31 -10.27 12.88
CA VAL A 107 -6.27 -11.30 12.69
C VAL A 107 -4.97 -10.66 12.27
N TYR A 108 -3.85 -11.37 12.44
CA TYR A 108 -2.52 -10.90 12.07
C TYR A 108 -2.02 -11.50 10.76
N SER A 109 -2.70 -12.54 10.26
CA SER A 109 -2.36 -13.18 8.99
C SER A 109 -3.61 -13.81 8.34
N PRO A 110 -3.58 -14.06 7.01
CA PRO A 110 -4.60 -14.88 6.34
C PRO A 110 -4.67 -16.31 6.91
N ALA A 111 -3.54 -16.84 7.39
CA ALA A 111 -3.49 -18.17 8.01
C ALA A 111 -4.30 -18.25 9.32
N ASP A 112 -4.38 -17.15 10.09
CA ASP A 112 -5.23 -17.10 11.29
C ASP A 112 -6.72 -17.19 10.92
N ALA A 113 -7.11 -16.57 9.80
CA ALA A 113 -8.49 -16.62 9.30
C ALA A 113 -8.83 -18.00 8.74
N GLU A 114 -7.92 -18.65 8.01
CA GLU A 114 -8.06 -20.03 7.52
C GLU A 114 -8.20 -21.01 8.68
N LYS A 115 -7.30 -20.90 9.68
CA LYS A 115 -7.36 -21.72 10.89
C LYS A 115 -8.69 -21.52 11.63
N TYR A 116 -9.16 -20.27 11.76
CA TYR A 116 -10.44 -19.99 12.38
C TYR A 116 -11.60 -20.66 11.62
N ALA A 117 -11.60 -20.62 10.30
CA ALA A 117 -12.60 -21.30 9.48
C ALA A 117 -12.61 -22.83 9.72
N LYS A 118 -11.43 -23.43 9.84
CA LYS A 118 -11.26 -24.87 10.15
C LYS A 118 -11.82 -25.23 11.53
N GLU A 119 -11.59 -24.39 12.53
CA GLU A 119 -12.07 -24.58 13.90
C GLU A 119 -13.57 -24.31 14.06
N HIS A 120 -14.19 -23.55 13.12
CA HIS A 120 -15.60 -23.15 13.15
C HIS A 120 -16.35 -23.55 11.88
N PRO A 121 -16.52 -24.85 11.60
CA PRO A 121 -17.04 -25.34 10.32
C PRO A 121 -18.50 -24.92 10.01
N LYS A 122 -19.23 -24.43 11.01
CA LYS A 122 -20.60 -23.90 10.84
C LYS A 122 -20.64 -22.41 10.50
N GLU A 123 -19.52 -21.70 10.61
CA GLU A 123 -19.42 -20.28 10.29
C GLU A 123 -18.83 -20.09 8.89
N GLN A 124 -19.40 -19.16 8.14
CA GLN A 124 -18.80 -18.70 6.89
C GLN A 124 -17.78 -17.61 7.20
N VAL A 125 -16.56 -17.74 6.74
CA VAL A 125 -15.44 -16.87 7.04
C VAL A 125 -14.94 -16.21 5.78
N VAL A 126 -14.85 -14.88 5.79
CA VAL A 126 -14.28 -14.08 4.72
C VAL A 126 -13.08 -13.30 5.24
N PHE A 127 -11.91 -13.52 4.66
CA PHE A 127 -10.74 -12.70 4.93
C PHE A 127 -10.67 -11.53 3.95
N LEU A 128 -10.47 -10.31 4.46
CA LEU A 128 -10.26 -9.12 3.65
C LEU A 128 -8.81 -9.08 3.15
N SER A 129 -8.58 -9.52 1.93
CA SER A 129 -7.25 -9.57 1.33
C SER A 129 -6.89 -8.22 0.72
N VAL A 130 -6.29 -7.36 1.54
CA VAL A 130 -5.81 -6.02 1.17
C VAL A 130 -4.29 -6.00 1.29
N GLY A 131 -3.61 -5.59 0.23
CA GLY A 131 -2.15 -5.54 0.23
C GLY A 131 -1.55 -5.30 -1.15
N PHE A 132 -0.24 -5.21 -1.15
CA PHE A 132 0.58 -5.20 -2.36
C PHE A 132 1.25 -6.57 -2.54
N GLU A 133 2.26 -6.63 -3.38
CA GLU A 133 3.03 -7.84 -3.67
C GLU A 133 3.59 -8.54 -2.42
N THR A 134 3.85 -7.78 -1.37
CA THR A 134 4.38 -8.29 -0.09
C THR A 134 3.41 -9.18 0.69
N THR A 135 2.12 -8.91 0.60
CA THR A 135 1.07 -9.59 1.38
C THR A 135 0.27 -10.58 0.55
N THR A 136 0.27 -10.42 -0.76
CA THR A 136 -0.46 -11.29 -1.70
C THR A 136 -0.08 -12.77 -1.57
N PRO A 137 1.21 -13.16 -1.44
CA PRO A 137 1.59 -14.57 -1.29
C PRO A 137 0.95 -15.26 -0.09
N ALA A 138 0.82 -14.54 1.04
CA ALA A 138 0.19 -15.11 2.24
C ALA A 138 -1.31 -15.38 2.01
N GLY A 139 -2.02 -14.49 1.29
CA GLY A 139 -3.40 -14.71 0.87
C GLY A 139 -3.53 -15.93 -0.05
N CYS A 140 -2.65 -16.04 -1.04
CA CYS A 140 -2.59 -17.19 -1.94
C CYS A 140 -2.36 -18.49 -1.18
N LEU A 141 -1.38 -18.50 -0.28
CA LEU A 141 -1.06 -19.69 0.52
C LEU A 141 -2.25 -20.15 1.39
N SER A 142 -3.00 -19.21 1.97
CA SER A 142 -4.18 -19.54 2.76
C SER A 142 -5.31 -20.18 1.94
N VAL A 143 -5.51 -19.71 0.70
CA VAL A 143 -6.46 -20.31 -0.24
C VAL A 143 -6.02 -21.71 -0.66
N LYS A 144 -4.73 -21.87 -1.03
CA LYS A 144 -4.18 -23.17 -1.42
C LYS A 144 -4.36 -24.19 -0.32
N LYS A 145 -4.00 -23.82 0.91
CA LYS A 145 -4.15 -24.68 2.08
C LYS A 145 -5.60 -24.99 2.41
N ALA A 146 -6.51 -23.99 2.31
CA ALA A 146 -7.94 -24.22 2.48
C ALA A 146 -8.49 -25.21 1.44
N GLY A 147 -8.00 -25.16 0.19
CA GLY A 147 -8.33 -26.15 -0.85
C GLY A 147 -7.81 -27.55 -0.51
N GLU A 148 -6.58 -27.67 -0.07
CA GLU A 148 -5.97 -28.94 0.35
C GLU A 148 -6.71 -29.56 1.56
N ASP A 149 -7.15 -28.74 2.50
CA ASP A 149 -7.93 -29.14 3.69
C ASP A 149 -9.43 -29.35 3.38
N GLY A 150 -9.90 -29.09 2.17
CA GLY A 150 -11.29 -29.21 1.74
C GLY A 150 -12.26 -28.23 2.43
N LEU A 151 -11.76 -27.05 2.84
CA LEU A 151 -12.58 -26.05 3.52
C LEU A 151 -13.54 -25.38 2.53
N SER A 152 -14.82 -25.57 2.72
CA SER A 152 -15.87 -24.90 1.95
C SER A 152 -16.38 -23.60 2.55
N ASN A 153 -16.01 -23.30 3.81
CA ASN A 153 -16.49 -22.17 4.57
C ASN A 153 -15.50 -21.00 4.66
N TYR A 154 -14.36 -21.07 3.95
CA TYR A 154 -13.35 -19.99 3.84
C TYR A 154 -13.42 -19.31 2.47
N SER A 155 -13.17 -18.00 2.43
CA SER A 155 -13.03 -17.26 1.18
C SER A 155 -12.30 -15.92 1.39
N LEU A 156 -11.81 -15.33 0.29
CA LEU A 156 -11.19 -14.01 0.27
C LEU A 156 -12.12 -12.98 -0.38
N LEU A 157 -12.23 -11.80 0.22
CA LEU A 157 -12.62 -10.59 -0.50
C LEU A 157 -11.34 -9.90 -0.95
N VAL A 158 -11.03 -9.96 -2.25
CA VAL A 158 -9.72 -9.54 -2.78
C VAL A 158 -9.73 -8.07 -3.17
N ALA A 159 -8.74 -7.30 -2.69
CA ALA A 159 -8.38 -5.96 -3.15
C ALA A 159 -6.85 -5.78 -3.23
N ASN A 160 -6.14 -6.88 -3.48
CA ASN A 160 -4.70 -6.84 -3.71
C ASN A 160 -4.37 -6.05 -4.96
N LYS A 161 -3.31 -5.25 -4.90
CA LYS A 161 -2.87 -4.36 -5.96
C LYS A 161 -1.40 -4.58 -6.27
N THR A 162 -1.00 -4.16 -7.47
CA THR A 162 0.40 -4.24 -7.94
C THR A 162 0.94 -2.84 -8.19
N MET A 163 2.15 -2.59 -7.72
CA MET A 163 2.74 -1.26 -7.70
C MET A 163 3.23 -0.74 -9.06
N PRO A 164 3.75 -1.56 -9.99
CA PRO A 164 4.32 -1.06 -11.25
C PRO A 164 3.38 -0.17 -12.06
N GLN A 165 2.12 -0.57 -12.21
CA GLN A 165 1.11 0.19 -12.95
C GLN A 165 0.77 1.52 -12.27
N ALA A 166 0.84 1.57 -10.92
CA ALA A 166 0.65 2.80 -10.17
C ALA A 166 1.82 3.79 -10.39
N TYR A 167 3.05 3.29 -10.51
CA TYR A 167 4.20 4.14 -10.84
C TYR A 167 4.05 4.78 -12.23
N GLN A 168 3.61 4.01 -13.22
CA GLN A 168 3.29 4.51 -14.56
C GLN A 168 2.18 5.58 -14.54
N ALA A 169 1.11 5.34 -13.79
CA ALA A 169 0.01 6.29 -13.64
C ALA A 169 0.43 7.60 -12.94
N LEU A 170 1.52 7.56 -12.18
CA LEU A 170 2.09 8.72 -11.48
C LEU A 170 3.25 9.38 -12.22
N LYS A 171 3.58 8.92 -13.44
CA LYS A 171 4.64 9.55 -14.26
C LYS A 171 4.41 11.05 -14.40
N GLY A 172 5.44 11.83 -14.11
CA GLY A 172 5.38 13.30 -14.13
C GLY A 172 4.84 13.96 -12.85
N SER A 173 4.38 13.20 -11.86
CA SER A 173 3.98 13.75 -10.56
C SER A 173 5.17 13.99 -9.62
N ALA A 174 6.29 13.36 -9.88
CA ALA A 174 7.58 13.52 -9.19
C ALA A 174 8.73 13.31 -10.17
N ASP A 175 9.93 13.77 -9.77
CA ASP A 175 11.15 13.62 -10.56
C ASP A 175 11.83 12.27 -10.28
N VAL A 176 11.71 11.78 -9.04
CA VAL A 176 12.31 10.52 -8.59
C VAL A 176 11.34 9.77 -7.68
N PHE A 177 11.23 8.45 -7.85
CA PHE A 177 10.48 7.58 -6.95
C PHE A 177 11.41 6.90 -5.94
N LEU A 178 10.99 6.90 -4.68
CA LEU A 178 11.59 6.09 -3.62
C LEU A 178 10.81 4.77 -3.52
N TYR A 179 11.31 3.74 -4.22
CA TYR A 179 10.63 2.44 -4.34
C TYR A 179 10.73 1.62 -3.05
N PRO A 180 9.67 0.88 -2.70
CA PRO A 180 9.59 0.09 -1.48
C PRO A 180 10.48 -1.17 -1.57
N GLY A 181 11.48 -1.26 -0.70
CA GLY A 181 12.37 -2.43 -0.66
C GLY A 181 11.64 -3.76 -0.46
N HIS A 182 10.55 -3.79 0.31
CA HIS A 182 9.78 -5.01 0.51
C HIS A 182 9.05 -5.47 -0.75
N VAL A 183 8.46 -4.57 -1.55
CA VAL A 183 7.83 -4.91 -2.84
C VAL A 183 8.90 -5.47 -3.78
N ASN A 184 10.03 -4.76 -3.91
CA ASN A 184 11.11 -5.21 -4.79
C ASN A 184 11.81 -6.49 -4.30
N ALA A 185 11.72 -6.83 -3.01
CA ALA A 185 12.15 -8.16 -2.52
C ALA A 185 11.30 -9.31 -3.11
N ILE A 186 10.03 -9.03 -3.46
CA ILE A 186 9.16 -10.00 -4.12
C ILE A 186 9.31 -9.91 -5.65
N THR A 187 9.23 -8.72 -6.23
CA THR A 187 9.15 -8.53 -7.69
C THR A 187 10.51 -8.49 -8.40
N GLY A 188 11.60 -8.27 -7.66
CA GLY A 188 12.92 -8.02 -8.26
C GLY A 188 13.09 -6.59 -8.74
N THR A 189 14.08 -6.37 -9.63
CA THR A 189 14.46 -5.04 -10.12
C THR A 189 14.11 -4.77 -11.57
N ALA A 190 13.84 -5.80 -12.36
CA ALA A 190 13.67 -5.70 -13.83
C ALA A 190 12.63 -4.64 -14.26
N LEU A 191 11.48 -4.58 -13.59
CA LEU A 191 10.45 -3.57 -13.88
C LEU A 191 10.89 -2.14 -13.57
N CYS A 192 11.67 -1.94 -12.49
CA CYS A 192 12.19 -0.62 -12.15
C CYS A 192 13.29 -0.18 -13.13
N GLU A 193 14.09 -1.11 -13.64
CA GLU A 193 15.09 -0.88 -14.70
C GLU A 193 14.39 -0.47 -16.00
N GLN A 194 13.37 -1.21 -16.43
CA GLN A 194 12.53 -0.85 -17.59
C GLN A 194 11.89 0.54 -17.42
N MET A 195 11.36 0.86 -16.25
CA MET A 195 10.80 2.19 -15.98
C MET A 195 11.83 3.32 -16.15
N ALA A 196 13.08 3.07 -15.77
CA ALA A 196 14.14 4.06 -15.99
C ALA A 196 14.40 4.26 -17.48
N GLU A 197 14.38 3.21 -18.32
CA GLU A 197 14.44 3.31 -19.77
C GLU A 197 13.27 4.11 -20.36
N GLU A 198 12.08 4.02 -19.72
CA GLU A 198 10.89 4.79 -20.07
C GLU A 198 10.88 6.23 -19.50
N GLY A 199 11.94 6.63 -18.81
CA GLY A 199 12.12 7.99 -18.27
C GLY A 199 11.57 8.19 -16.85
N ILE A 200 11.34 7.12 -16.09
CA ILE A 200 10.90 7.17 -14.68
C ILE A 200 12.09 6.86 -13.78
N SER A 201 12.68 7.89 -13.18
CA SER A 201 13.81 7.71 -12.26
C SER A 201 13.36 7.17 -10.91
N GLY A 202 14.21 6.32 -10.30
CA GLY A 202 13.94 5.84 -8.96
C GLY A 202 15.07 5.11 -8.28
N VAL A 203 14.94 4.99 -6.97
CA VAL A 203 15.85 4.25 -6.10
C VAL A 203 15.08 3.30 -5.20
N VAL A 204 15.54 2.08 -5.03
CA VAL A 204 15.00 1.17 -4.03
C VAL A 204 15.69 1.44 -2.70
N ALA A 205 14.92 1.62 -1.63
CA ALA A 205 15.45 1.85 -0.29
C ALA A 205 15.02 0.76 0.70
N GLY A 206 15.88 0.54 1.71
CA GLY A 206 15.50 -0.14 2.95
C GLY A 206 14.80 0.82 3.91
N PHE A 207 14.73 0.47 5.20
CA PHE A 207 13.84 1.12 6.16
C PHE A 207 14.56 1.74 7.36
N THR A 208 15.85 1.47 7.52
CA THR A 208 16.65 2.11 8.59
C THR A 208 17.03 3.53 8.20
N ALA A 209 17.35 4.37 9.19
CA ALA A 209 17.82 5.75 8.94
C ALA A 209 18.99 5.78 7.95
N LYS A 210 19.97 4.87 8.11
CA LYS A 210 21.13 4.77 7.22
C LYS A 210 20.72 4.46 5.77
N GLU A 211 19.81 3.50 5.58
CA GLU A 211 19.36 3.07 4.25
C GLU A 211 18.56 4.17 3.55
N LEU A 212 17.66 4.84 4.29
CA LEU A 212 16.87 5.96 3.76
C LEU A 212 17.76 7.14 3.37
N LEU A 213 18.68 7.55 4.25
CA LEU A 213 19.61 8.64 3.94
C LEU A 213 20.53 8.28 2.75
N THR A 214 20.98 7.02 2.68
CA THR A 214 21.82 6.58 1.55
C THR A 214 21.03 6.64 0.23
N ALA A 215 19.78 6.14 0.21
CA ALA A 215 18.95 6.17 -0.99
C ALA A 215 18.63 7.61 -1.43
N LEU A 216 18.32 8.50 -0.48
CA LEU A 216 18.10 9.91 -0.80
C LEU A 216 19.35 10.60 -1.32
N ALA A 217 20.51 10.37 -0.72
CA ALA A 217 21.78 10.93 -1.21
C ALA A 217 22.10 10.43 -2.63
N VAL A 218 21.91 9.13 -2.91
CA VAL A 218 22.08 8.55 -4.25
C VAL A 218 21.11 9.17 -5.24
N ALA A 219 19.82 9.30 -4.85
CA ALA A 219 18.80 9.92 -5.70
C ALA A 219 19.21 11.35 -6.11
N LEU A 220 19.68 12.16 -5.16
CA LEU A 220 20.11 13.54 -5.42
C LEU A 220 21.34 13.61 -6.33
N VAL A 221 22.35 12.76 -6.10
CA VAL A 221 23.55 12.70 -6.94
C VAL A 221 23.20 12.29 -8.37
N ARG A 222 22.41 11.24 -8.54
CA ARG A 222 22.02 10.75 -9.86
C ARG A 222 21.09 11.71 -10.60
N PHE A 223 20.21 12.41 -9.88
CA PHE A 223 19.32 13.41 -10.48
C PHE A 223 20.11 14.57 -11.13
N GLN A 224 21.22 15.00 -10.52
CA GLN A 224 22.09 16.04 -11.08
C GLN A 224 22.75 15.63 -12.40
N GLU A 225 22.84 14.34 -12.71
CA GLU A 225 23.39 13.86 -13.99
C GLU A 225 22.43 14.13 -15.18
N GLY A 226 21.17 14.51 -14.90
CA GLY A 226 20.18 14.90 -15.91
C GLY A 226 19.68 13.76 -16.81
N LYS A 227 19.88 12.51 -16.42
CA LYS A 227 19.44 11.32 -17.16
C LYS A 227 18.55 10.46 -16.27
N PRO A 228 17.53 9.77 -16.83
CA PRO A 228 16.76 8.79 -16.08
C PRO A 228 17.67 7.70 -15.51
N PHE A 229 17.33 7.21 -14.32
CA PHE A 229 18.15 6.22 -13.62
C PHE A 229 17.34 5.30 -12.74
N PHE A 230 17.86 4.10 -12.51
CA PHE A 230 17.46 3.21 -11.46
C PHE A 230 18.67 2.80 -10.61
N VAL A 231 18.53 2.78 -9.28
CA VAL A 231 19.56 2.28 -8.37
C VAL A 231 18.94 1.45 -7.26
N ASN A 232 19.41 0.21 -7.09
CA ASN A 232 19.08 -0.59 -5.94
C ASN A 232 20.01 -0.24 -4.76
N CYS A 233 19.50 0.56 -3.81
CA CYS A 233 20.21 0.92 -2.57
C CYS A 233 19.93 -0.08 -1.41
N TYR A 234 19.27 -1.23 -1.69
CA TYR A 234 18.95 -2.26 -0.70
C TYR A 234 19.39 -3.67 -1.14
N PRO A 235 20.63 -3.85 -1.66
CA PRO A 235 21.07 -5.09 -2.31
C PRO A 235 21.20 -6.28 -1.35
N ARG A 236 21.24 -6.06 -0.02
CA ARG A 236 21.26 -7.13 0.96
C ARG A 236 19.96 -7.94 1.01
N VAL A 237 18.84 -7.35 0.57
CA VAL A 237 17.51 -7.96 0.56
C VAL A 237 16.95 -8.08 -0.86
N VAL A 238 17.05 -7.01 -1.64
CA VAL A 238 16.48 -6.96 -2.98
C VAL A 238 17.47 -7.54 -4.00
N LYS A 239 17.07 -8.62 -4.64
CA LYS A 239 17.80 -9.29 -5.73
C LYS A 239 17.13 -8.96 -7.07
N SER A 240 17.86 -9.16 -8.18
CA SER A 240 17.33 -8.91 -9.52
C SER A 240 16.09 -9.73 -9.84
N GLU A 241 16.08 -10.99 -9.43
CA GLU A 241 15.01 -11.97 -9.64
C GLU A 241 13.85 -11.84 -8.64
N GLY A 242 14.03 -11.13 -7.52
CA GLY A 242 13.07 -11.08 -6.42
C GLY A 242 12.94 -12.40 -5.68
N SER A 243 11.69 -12.82 -5.42
CA SER A 243 11.34 -14.12 -4.83
C SER A 243 10.57 -14.98 -5.83
N PRO A 244 11.24 -15.88 -6.57
CA PRO A 244 10.57 -16.74 -7.57
C PRO A 244 9.45 -17.60 -6.98
N GLU A 245 9.59 -18.06 -5.74
CA GLU A 245 8.57 -18.85 -5.07
C GLU A 245 7.30 -18.04 -4.82
N ALA A 246 7.44 -16.80 -4.36
CA ALA A 246 6.30 -15.92 -4.12
C ALA A 246 5.61 -15.51 -5.44
N GLN A 247 6.40 -15.20 -6.47
CA GLN A 247 5.89 -14.86 -7.82
C GLN A 247 5.10 -16.04 -8.39
N LYS A 248 5.68 -17.25 -8.38
CA LYS A 248 5.03 -18.48 -8.87
C LYS A 248 3.71 -18.76 -8.13
N LEU A 249 3.70 -18.56 -6.80
CA LEU A 249 2.48 -18.78 -6.01
C LEU A 249 1.39 -17.78 -6.38
N ILE A 250 1.73 -16.51 -6.61
CA ILE A 250 0.78 -15.49 -7.08
C ILE A 250 0.25 -15.88 -8.46
N GLU A 251 1.12 -16.22 -9.39
CA GLU A 251 0.75 -16.62 -10.76
C GLU A 251 -0.12 -17.88 -10.83
N GLU A 252 0.08 -18.82 -9.90
CA GLU A 252 -0.74 -20.03 -9.78
C GLU A 252 -2.18 -19.72 -9.37
N LEU A 253 -2.37 -18.77 -8.43
CA LEU A 253 -3.67 -18.53 -7.83
C LEU A 253 -4.39 -17.29 -8.33
N MET A 254 -3.66 -16.30 -8.80
CA MET A 254 -4.23 -14.99 -9.16
C MET A 254 -3.85 -14.59 -10.58
N GLU A 255 -4.66 -13.70 -11.15
CA GLU A 255 -4.41 -13.06 -12.43
C GLU A 255 -4.66 -11.56 -12.36
N PRO A 256 -3.96 -10.75 -13.19
CA PRO A 256 -4.15 -9.31 -13.22
C PRO A 256 -5.57 -8.91 -13.64
N CYS A 257 -6.04 -7.82 -13.04
CA CYS A 257 -7.30 -7.18 -13.44
C CYS A 257 -7.19 -5.65 -13.29
N ASP A 258 -8.12 -4.94 -13.91
CA ASP A 258 -8.28 -3.51 -13.68
C ASP A 258 -8.72 -3.27 -12.23
N SER A 259 -8.16 -2.28 -11.59
CA SER A 259 -8.47 -2.00 -10.18
C SER A 259 -8.64 -0.52 -9.90
N GLU A 260 -9.69 -0.19 -9.14
CA GLU A 260 -9.87 1.15 -8.61
C GLU A 260 -8.88 1.40 -7.47
N TRP A 261 -8.17 2.52 -7.54
CA TRP A 261 -7.33 3.05 -6.48
C TRP A 261 -7.96 4.32 -5.93
N ARG A 262 -8.13 4.36 -4.61
CA ARG A 262 -8.68 5.56 -3.96
C ARG A 262 -7.85 6.79 -4.33
N GLY A 263 -8.52 7.76 -4.98
CA GLY A 263 -7.92 9.02 -5.41
C GLY A 263 -7.18 8.99 -6.74
N LEU A 264 -6.88 7.80 -7.30
CA LEU A 264 -6.20 7.66 -8.60
C LEU A 264 -7.16 7.17 -9.70
N GLY A 265 -8.36 6.69 -9.32
CA GLY A 265 -9.29 6.09 -10.26
C GLY A 265 -8.92 4.64 -10.63
N VAL A 266 -9.46 4.17 -11.75
CA VAL A 266 -9.17 2.83 -12.26
C VAL A 266 -7.82 2.84 -12.98
N ILE A 267 -6.92 1.96 -12.56
CA ILE A 267 -5.63 1.74 -13.20
C ILE A 267 -5.66 0.34 -13.83
N PRO A 268 -5.51 0.24 -15.17
CA PRO A 268 -5.55 -1.03 -15.87
C PRO A 268 -4.46 -2.00 -15.40
N GLY A 269 -4.83 -3.26 -15.23
CA GLY A 269 -3.92 -4.35 -14.86
C GLY A 269 -3.24 -4.22 -13.48
N SER A 270 -3.73 -3.32 -12.62
CA SER A 270 -3.11 -2.99 -11.33
C SER A 270 -3.73 -3.69 -10.13
N GLY A 271 -4.69 -4.54 -10.35
CA GLY A 271 -5.30 -5.38 -9.33
C GLY A 271 -5.07 -6.85 -9.59
N LEU A 272 -5.46 -7.67 -8.62
CA LEU A 272 -5.41 -9.12 -8.70
C LEU A 272 -6.77 -9.71 -8.36
N VAL A 273 -7.17 -10.75 -9.08
CA VAL A 273 -8.34 -11.60 -8.81
C VAL A 273 -7.93 -13.06 -8.76
N LEU A 274 -8.69 -13.88 -8.06
CA LEU A 274 -8.47 -15.32 -8.07
C LEU A 274 -8.77 -15.90 -9.47
N ARG A 275 -7.89 -16.78 -9.96
CA ARG A 275 -8.11 -17.52 -11.19
C ARG A 275 -9.35 -18.39 -11.08
N LYS A 276 -9.89 -18.80 -12.24
CA LYS A 276 -11.13 -19.57 -12.33
C LYS A 276 -11.10 -20.87 -11.50
N GLU A 277 -9.96 -21.52 -11.44
CA GLU A 277 -9.76 -22.76 -10.68
C GLU A 277 -9.94 -22.57 -9.16
N TRP A 278 -9.78 -21.34 -8.69
CA TRP A 278 -9.88 -20.95 -7.29
C TRP A 278 -11.12 -20.09 -6.97
N GLU A 279 -12.05 -19.93 -7.93
CA GLU A 279 -13.20 -19.03 -7.77
C GLU A 279 -14.16 -19.42 -6.63
N ALA A 280 -14.13 -20.69 -6.18
CA ALA A 280 -14.89 -21.13 -5.00
C ALA A 280 -14.48 -20.40 -3.71
N PHE A 281 -13.27 -19.83 -3.70
CA PHE A 281 -12.74 -19.02 -2.61
C PHE A 281 -12.92 -17.51 -2.82
N ASP A 282 -13.54 -17.07 -3.92
CA ASP A 282 -13.85 -15.66 -4.16
C ASP A 282 -15.16 -15.28 -3.47
N ALA A 283 -15.08 -14.44 -2.44
CA ALA A 283 -16.24 -14.02 -1.67
C ALA A 283 -17.28 -13.26 -2.53
N ARG A 284 -16.86 -12.49 -3.56
CA ARG A 284 -17.80 -11.78 -4.43
C ARG A 284 -18.67 -12.77 -5.20
N LYS A 285 -18.06 -13.81 -5.76
CA LYS A 285 -18.77 -14.86 -6.50
C LYS A 285 -19.60 -15.74 -5.57
N LYS A 286 -18.96 -16.23 -4.49
CA LYS A 286 -19.59 -17.15 -3.51
C LYS A 286 -20.86 -16.60 -2.90
N TYR A 287 -20.88 -15.31 -2.55
CA TYR A 287 -22.02 -14.67 -1.88
C TYR A 287 -22.85 -13.79 -2.81
N ALA A 288 -22.56 -13.79 -4.10
CA ALA A 288 -23.21 -12.94 -5.11
C ALA A 288 -23.27 -11.47 -4.65
N VAL A 289 -22.10 -10.92 -4.29
CA VAL A 289 -22.00 -9.54 -3.83
C VAL A 289 -22.35 -8.61 -4.99
N PRO A 290 -23.36 -7.73 -4.85
CA PRO A 290 -23.71 -6.81 -5.91
C PRO A 290 -22.59 -5.78 -6.12
N PRO A 291 -22.44 -5.18 -7.31
CA PRO A 291 -21.54 -4.06 -7.53
C PRO A 291 -21.91 -2.89 -6.62
N ILE A 292 -21.02 -2.53 -5.71
CA ILE A 292 -21.23 -1.43 -4.75
C ILE A 292 -20.31 -0.27 -5.12
N GLN A 293 -20.89 0.83 -5.57
CA GLN A 293 -20.15 2.05 -5.84
C GLN A 293 -19.98 2.85 -4.55
N GLY A 294 -18.76 2.85 -4.01
CA GLY A 294 -18.43 3.62 -2.82
C GLY A 294 -18.39 5.13 -3.07
N ARG A 295 -18.78 5.90 -2.06
CA ARG A 295 -18.74 7.36 -2.09
C ARG A 295 -17.84 7.89 -0.98
N PRO A 296 -16.64 8.41 -1.31
CA PRO A 296 -15.75 9.00 -0.33
C PRO A 296 -16.39 10.28 0.25
N ASN A 297 -16.03 10.62 1.49
CA ASN A 297 -16.44 11.87 2.08
C ASN A 297 -15.85 13.05 1.27
N PRO A 298 -16.68 13.97 0.73
CA PRO A 298 -16.23 15.05 -0.16
C PRO A 298 -15.30 16.07 0.52
N ALA A 299 -15.28 16.14 1.84
CA ALA A 299 -14.36 17.00 2.59
C ALA A 299 -12.95 16.39 2.69
N CYS A 300 -12.78 15.09 2.39
CA CYS A 300 -11.51 14.40 2.48
C CYS A 300 -10.67 14.60 1.21
N ARG A 301 -9.44 15.10 1.36
CA ARG A 301 -8.47 15.27 0.26
C ARG A 301 -7.43 14.16 0.18
N CYS A 302 -7.73 12.98 0.72
CA CYS A 302 -6.82 11.83 0.72
C CYS A 302 -6.29 11.52 -0.69
N GLY A 303 -7.16 11.55 -1.70
CA GLY A 303 -6.77 11.33 -3.10
C GLY A 303 -5.75 12.35 -3.63
N ASP A 304 -5.91 13.63 -3.30
CA ASP A 304 -4.95 14.67 -3.70
C ASP A 304 -3.60 14.50 -2.98
N VAL A 305 -3.63 14.11 -1.71
CA VAL A 305 -2.41 13.82 -0.94
C VAL A 305 -1.63 12.66 -1.55
N LEU A 306 -2.32 11.56 -1.90
CA LEU A 306 -1.70 10.37 -2.52
C LEU A 306 -1.12 10.64 -3.92
N GLN A 307 -1.58 11.70 -4.59
CA GLN A 307 -1.05 12.15 -5.88
C GLN A 307 0.05 13.22 -5.73
N GLY A 308 0.39 13.61 -4.50
CA GLY A 308 1.35 14.70 -4.25
C GLY A 308 0.86 16.09 -4.65
N LYS A 309 -0.46 16.28 -4.85
CA LYS A 309 -1.07 17.57 -5.24
C LYS A 309 -1.25 18.52 -4.07
N CYS A 310 -1.27 18.01 -2.84
CA CYS A 310 -1.34 18.80 -1.62
C CYS A 310 -0.72 18.04 -0.45
N ARG A 311 -0.35 18.76 0.60
CA ARG A 311 0.10 18.20 1.88
C ARG A 311 -1.12 17.86 2.76
N PRO A 312 -0.98 16.94 3.73
CA PRO A 312 -2.05 16.69 4.70
C PRO A 312 -2.54 17.95 5.42
N SER A 313 -1.64 18.88 5.75
CA SER A 313 -1.96 20.18 6.37
C SER A 313 -2.87 21.10 5.54
N ASP A 314 -2.88 20.92 4.22
CA ASP A 314 -3.71 21.72 3.31
C ASP A 314 -5.17 21.22 3.26
N CYS A 315 -5.45 20.08 3.88
CA CYS A 315 -6.78 19.53 3.99
C CYS A 315 -7.56 20.22 5.12
N LYS A 316 -8.69 20.85 4.80
CA LYS A 316 -9.48 21.65 5.76
C LYS A 316 -9.95 20.88 7.00
N VAL A 317 -10.12 19.55 6.89
CA VAL A 317 -10.57 18.70 8.00
C VAL A 317 -9.41 18.09 8.79
N PHE A 318 -8.18 18.17 8.29
CA PHE A 318 -7.00 17.60 8.92
C PHE A 318 -6.75 18.19 10.31
N GLY A 319 -6.51 17.31 11.30
CA GLY A 319 -6.21 17.71 12.70
C GLY A 319 -7.36 18.38 13.45
N LYS A 320 -8.52 18.58 12.81
CA LYS A 320 -9.73 19.18 13.39
C LYS A 320 -10.82 18.13 13.54
N VAL A 321 -11.53 17.85 12.42
CA VAL A 321 -12.55 16.81 12.34
C VAL A 321 -11.94 15.45 12.05
N CYS A 322 -10.90 15.42 11.19
CA CYS A 322 -10.20 14.20 10.81
C CYS A 322 -8.98 14.00 11.71
N THR A 323 -9.10 13.07 12.66
CA THR A 323 -8.06 12.66 13.62
C THR A 323 -7.91 11.14 13.61
N PRO A 324 -6.84 10.55 14.19
CA PRO A 324 -6.72 9.10 14.32
C PRO A 324 -7.87 8.44 15.08
N GLN A 325 -8.54 9.17 15.99
CA GLN A 325 -9.71 8.69 16.73
C GLN A 325 -10.99 8.78 15.88
N HIS A 326 -11.10 9.81 15.05
CA HIS A 326 -12.26 10.07 14.19
C HIS A 326 -11.82 10.29 12.73
N PRO A 327 -11.37 9.23 12.04
CA PRO A 327 -10.84 9.35 10.70
C PRO A 327 -11.97 9.63 9.68
N VAL A 328 -11.79 10.66 8.86
CA VAL A 328 -12.67 10.98 7.72
C VAL A 328 -12.22 10.24 6.45
N GLY A 329 -10.94 9.89 6.38
CA GLY A 329 -10.36 9.15 5.27
C GLY A 329 -9.34 8.10 5.72
N ALA A 330 -9.10 7.11 4.85
CA ALA A 330 -8.24 5.97 5.16
C ALA A 330 -6.79 6.35 5.54
N CYS A 331 -6.23 7.41 4.96
CA CYS A 331 -4.86 7.86 5.26
C CYS A 331 -4.66 8.32 6.71
N MET A 332 -5.73 8.58 7.46
CA MET A 332 -5.66 8.92 8.88
C MET A 332 -5.78 7.68 9.79
N VAL A 333 -6.23 6.55 9.25
CA VAL A 333 -6.43 5.31 10.01
C VAL A 333 -5.14 4.53 10.20
N SER A 334 -4.44 4.25 9.09
CA SER A 334 -3.22 3.46 9.11
C SER A 334 -2.02 4.29 9.52
N ASN A 335 -1.15 3.72 10.34
CA ASN A 335 0.13 4.34 10.70
C ASN A 335 1.04 4.58 9.49
N GLU A 336 0.84 3.83 8.41
CA GLU A 336 1.52 4.00 7.13
C GLU A 336 0.88 5.08 6.23
N GLY A 337 -0.25 5.63 6.65
CA GLY A 337 -0.95 6.68 5.90
C GLY A 337 -0.26 8.02 6.02
N ALA A 338 -0.14 8.74 4.92
CA ALA A 338 0.50 10.06 4.87
C ALA A 338 -0.11 11.05 5.89
N CYS A 339 -1.45 11.07 6.02
CA CYS A 339 -2.11 11.95 7.00
C CYS A 339 -1.79 11.55 8.44
N SER A 340 -1.79 10.26 8.75
CA SER A 340 -1.47 9.76 10.11
C SER A 340 -0.02 10.07 10.47
N ALA A 341 0.93 9.78 9.58
CA ALA A 341 2.35 10.08 9.80
C ALA A 341 2.59 11.59 10.00
N TYR A 342 1.94 12.42 9.15
CA TYR A 342 2.03 13.88 9.29
C TYR A 342 1.40 14.37 10.60
N PHE A 343 0.28 13.78 11.04
CA PHE A 343 -0.37 14.13 12.29
C PHE A 343 0.50 13.83 13.52
N MET A 344 1.18 12.68 13.50
CA MET A 344 2.02 12.23 14.63
C MET A 344 3.38 12.95 14.70
N TYR A 345 3.98 13.28 13.55
CA TYR A 345 5.39 13.69 13.48
C TYR A 345 5.64 14.97 12.67
N GLY A 346 4.63 15.54 12.04
CA GLY A 346 4.77 16.65 11.08
C GLY A 346 4.96 18.04 11.67
N ASN A 347 5.09 18.17 13.00
CA ASN A 347 5.34 19.44 13.71
C ASN A 347 6.82 19.74 13.88
#